data_7d294afe933d72f41a8072890c96fc31
#
_entry.id   7d294afe933d72f41a8072890c96fc31
#
_cell.length_a   1.000
_cell.length_b   1.000
_cell.length_c   1.000
_cell.angle_alpha   90.00
_cell.angle_beta   90.00
_cell.angle_gamma   90.00
#
_symmetry.space_group_name_H-M   'P 1'
#
loop_
_entity.id
_entity.type
_entity.pdbx_description
1 polymer ?
#
loop_
_entity_poly.entity_id
_entity_poly.type
_entity_poly.pdbx_seq_one_letter_code
_entity_poly.pdbx_strand_id
1 'polypeptide(L)'
;MNKKYQNGFFIFGIVVLVIMITQLNFRQVWEGLSHAGYWFIAVVMLWGFLYLFNTSAWYIIINSQQREAGQKKISFAWLYKVTVSGFALNYATPAGLMGGEPYRIMALSPYIGPERASSSVILYAMTHIFSHFWFWLLSIFIFLLTQPLNVLMAGLLALTGAFCLLGIWFFISGYRKGLANRVMKFLGHIPLLKRWALPFVESHREQLDTIDQQIASLHKQNPKTFISAVLLELSCRFTSALEIYFILLVLMPQANFLQCVLILAFTSLFANLLFFIPLQLGGREGGFLMSTTALGISTSAGIFVALIVRLRELIWTGLGLLLIKFDKQKK
;
A
#
# COMPACT_ATOMS: atom_id res chain seq x y z
N MET A 1 13.36 -19.24 0.97
CA MET A 1 13.42 -18.59 2.30
C MET A 1 13.66 -19.64 3.37
N ASN A 2 14.51 -19.39 4.36
CA ASN A 2 14.76 -20.35 5.45
C ASN A 2 13.49 -20.51 6.31
N LYS A 3 13.15 -21.77 6.71
CA LYS A 3 11.98 -22.07 7.56
C LYS A 3 11.94 -21.27 8.87
N LYS A 4 13.12 -20.94 9.43
CA LYS A 4 13.24 -20.13 10.65
C LYS A 4 12.68 -18.72 10.46
N TYR A 5 13.02 -18.05 9.35
CA TYR A 5 12.50 -16.72 9.04
C TYR A 5 11.01 -16.76 8.67
N GLN A 6 10.59 -17.78 7.93
CA GLN A 6 9.18 -18.00 7.59
C GLN A 6 8.32 -18.13 8.86
N ASN A 7 8.75 -18.94 9.82
CA ASN A 7 8.05 -19.08 11.10
C ASN A 7 8.10 -17.78 11.91
N GLY A 8 9.22 -17.05 11.91
CA GLY A 8 9.34 -15.75 12.58
C GLY A 8 8.32 -14.73 12.07
N PHE A 9 8.21 -14.53 10.77
CA PHE A 9 7.22 -13.64 10.17
C PHE A 9 5.79 -14.09 10.46
N PHE A 10 5.52 -15.40 10.42
CA PHE A 10 4.21 -15.94 10.73
C PHE A 10 3.81 -15.69 12.18
N ILE A 11 4.69 -16.03 13.15
CA ILE A 11 4.42 -15.85 14.59
C ILE A 11 4.21 -14.36 14.90
N PHE A 12 5.09 -13.49 14.40
CA PHE A 12 4.97 -12.05 14.56
C PHE A 12 3.61 -11.56 14.04
N GLY A 13 3.23 -11.94 12.80
CA GLY A 13 1.96 -11.56 12.21
C GLY A 13 0.75 -12.06 13.00
N ILE A 14 0.79 -13.29 13.54
CA ILE A 14 -0.29 -13.83 14.39
C ILE A 14 -0.44 -13.03 15.68
N VAL A 15 0.66 -12.68 16.34
CA VAL A 15 0.62 -11.87 17.58
C VAL A 15 -0.08 -10.54 17.30
N VAL A 16 0.28 -9.86 16.22
CA VAL A 16 -0.36 -8.59 15.86
C VAL A 16 -1.83 -8.79 15.46
N LEU A 17 -2.16 -9.84 14.72
CA LEU A 17 -3.55 -10.15 14.37
C LEU A 17 -4.41 -10.35 15.63
N VAL A 18 -3.89 -11.05 16.63
CA VAL A 18 -4.58 -11.23 17.92
C VAL A 18 -4.79 -9.88 18.60
N ILE A 19 -3.77 -9.01 18.66
CA ILE A 19 -3.91 -7.67 19.21
C ILE A 19 -5.00 -6.87 18.48
N MET A 20 -5.05 -6.93 17.14
CA MET A 20 -6.10 -6.27 16.36
C MET A 20 -7.50 -6.79 16.70
N ILE A 21 -7.66 -8.10 16.86
CA ILE A 21 -8.94 -8.71 17.22
C ILE A 21 -9.40 -8.27 18.62
N THR A 22 -8.50 -8.15 19.58
CA THR A 22 -8.86 -7.71 20.95
C THR A 22 -9.34 -6.25 21.03
N GLN A 23 -9.05 -5.43 20.00
CA GLN A 23 -9.54 -4.05 19.92
C GLN A 23 -10.95 -3.95 19.33
N LEU A 24 -11.55 -5.05 18.88
CA LEU A 24 -12.88 -5.06 18.28
C LEU A 24 -13.98 -5.15 19.33
N ASN A 25 -15.03 -4.36 19.13
CA ASN A 25 -16.29 -4.54 19.84
C ASN A 25 -17.13 -5.61 19.10
N PHE A 26 -17.16 -6.82 19.64
CA PHE A 26 -17.83 -7.95 19.01
C PHE A 26 -19.33 -7.74 18.75
N ARG A 27 -20.01 -6.95 19.59
CA ARG A 27 -21.43 -6.61 19.36
C ARG A 27 -21.57 -5.74 18.11
N GLN A 28 -20.76 -4.71 17.98
CA GLN A 28 -20.78 -3.85 16.79
C GLN A 28 -20.38 -4.62 15.53
N VAL A 29 -19.42 -5.55 15.65
CA VAL A 29 -19.02 -6.45 14.54
C VAL A 29 -20.21 -7.29 14.07
N TRP A 30 -20.94 -7.91 15.00
CA TRP A 30 -22.10 -8.74 14.65
C TRP A 30 -23.23 -7.91 14.01
N GLU A 31 -23.57 -6.78 14.60
CA GLU A 31 -24.55 -5.84 14.05
C GLU A 31 -24.13 -5.34 12.67
N GLY A 32 -22.86 -4.97 12.47
CA GLY A 32 -22.32 -4.51 11.20
C GLY A 32 -22.38 -5.60 10.12
N LEU A 33 -21.99 -6.83 10.44
CA LEU A 33 -22.01 -7.95 9.49
C LEU A 33 -23.44 -8.34 9.11
N SER A 34 -24.37 -8.35 10.06
CA SER A 34 -25.77 -8.65 9.78
C SER A 34 -26.41 -7.61 8.86
N HIS A 35 -26.05 -6.34 8.98
CA HIS A 35 -26.49 -5.27 8.08
C HIS A 35 -25.80 -5.34 6.70
N ALA A 36 -24.48 -5.60 6.66
CA ALA A 36 -23.74 -5.66 5.41
C ALA A 36 -24.16 -6.83 4.49
N GLY A 37 -24.56 -7.95 5.09
CA GLY A 37 -25.07 -9.12 4.34
C GLY A 37 -24.11 -9.57 3.23
N TYR A 38 -24.65 -9.81 2.02
CA TYR A 38 -23.87 -10.25 0.85
C TYR A 38 -22.86 -9.19 0.35
N TRP A 39 -23.07 -7.91 0.64
CA TRP A 39 -22.13 -6.85 0.27
C TRP A 39 -20.78 -7.01 0.96
N PHE A 40 -20.76 -7.57 2.17
CA PHE A 40 -19.51 -7.88 2.83
C PHE A 40 -18.67 -8.91 2.05
N ILE A 41 -19.33 -9.93 1.49
CA ILE A 41 -18.67 -10.92 0.64
C ILE A 41 -18.12 -10.25 -0.62
N ALA A 42 -18.88 -9.34 -1.24
CA ALA A 42 -18.43 -8.58 -2.40
C ALA A 42 -17.19 -7.75 -2.09
N VAL A 43 -17.15 -7.10 -0.92
CA VAL A 43 -15.99 -6.32 -0.44
C VAL A 43 -14.77 -7.23 -0.24
N VAL A 44 -14.92 -8.40 0.37
CA VAL A 44 -13.82 -9.36 0.58
C VAL A 44 -13.29 -9.86 -0.77
N MET A 45 -14.17 -10.23 -1.69
CA MET A 45 -13.78 -10.72 -3.02
C MET A 45 -13.14 -9.64 -3.89
N LEU A 46 -13.59 -8.38 -3.79
CA LEU A 46 -13.00 -7.25 -4.48
C LEU A 46 -11.49 -7.13 -4.16
N TRP A 47 -11.09 -7.32 -2.92
CA TRP A 47 -9.68 -7.24 -2.55
C TRP A 47 -8.84 -8.36 -3.14
N GLY A 48 -9.40 -9.56 -3.31
CA GLY A 48 -8.74 -10.61 -4.10
C GLY A 48 -8.45 -10.18 -5.53
N PHE A 49 -9.39 -9.46 -6.15
CA PHE A 49 -9.21 -8.88 -7.48
C PHE A 49 -8.19 -7.71 -7.46
N LEU A 50 -8.24 -6.82 -6.48
CA LEU A 50 -7.32 -5.68 -6.37
C LEU A 50 -5.85 -6.14 -6.23
N TYR A 51 -5.59 -7.23 -5.53
CA TYR A 51 -4.23 -7.79 -5.45
C TYR A 51 -3.70 -8.29 -6.80
N LEU A 52 -4.54 -8.53 -7.80
CA LEU A 52 -4.07 -8.82 -9.16
C LEU A 52 -3.41 -7.60 -9.80
N PHE A 53 -3.93 -6.39 -9.59
CA PHE A 53 -3.29 -5.15 -10.07
C PHE A 53 -1.90 -4.98 -9.45
N ASN A 54 -1.81 -5.10 -8.11
CA ASN A 54 -0.55 -4.98 -7.40
C ASN A 54 0.47 -6.05 -7.84
N THR A 55 0.01 -7.30 -8.01
CA THR A 55 0.86 -8.38 -8.49
C THR A 55 1.31 -8.14 -9.93
N SER A 56 0.42 -7.64 -10.80
CA SER A 56 0.75 -7.32 -12.19
C SER A 56 1.78 -6.21 -12.28
N ALA A 57 1.63 -5.15 -11.47
CA ALA A 57 2.60 -4.06 -11.40
C ALA A 57 4.00 -4.57 -11.02
N TRP A 58 4.09 -5.43 -9.99
CA TRP A 58 5.36 -6.00 -9.57
C TRP A 58 5.90 -7.02 -10.58
N TYR A 59 5.03 -7.83 -11.19
CA TYR A 59 5.40 -8.83 -12.20
C TYR A 59 6.04 -8.20 -13.43
N ILE A 60 5.51 -7.08 -13.96
CA ILE A 60 6.10 -6.38 -15.10
C ILE A 60 7.46 -5.76 -14.74
N ILE A 61 7.64 -5.24 -13.50
CA ILE A 61 8.92 -4.73 -13.02
C ILE A 61 9.96 -5.85 -13.00
N ILE A 62 9.66 -7.02 -12.43
CA ILE A 62 10.58 -8.16 -12.36
C ILE A 62 10.96 -8.65 -13.76
N ASN A 63 9.99 -8.75 -14.67
CA ASN A 63 10.25 -9.28 -16.02
C ASN A 63 10.92 -8.28 -16.95
N SER A 64 10.90 -7.00 -16.67
CA SER A 64 11.61 -5.98 -17.46
C SER A 64 13.10 -5.90 -17.13
N GLN A 65 13.55 -6.48 -16.02
CA GLN A 65 14.96 -6.60 -15.68
C GLN A 65 15.59 -7.74 -16.53
N GLN A 66 16.81 -7.51 -17.01
CA GLN A 66 17.53 -8.54 -17.78
C GLN A 66 17.68 -9.83 -16.96
N ARG A 67 17.34 -10.96 -17.58
CA ARG A 67 17.52 -12.28 -16.96
C ARG A 67 18.94 -12.78 -17.22
N GLU A 68 19.55 -13.29 -16.17
CA GLU A 68 20.79 -14.06 -16.33
C GLU A 68 20.48 -15.47 -16.86
N ALA A 69 21.41 -16.03 -17.61
CA ALA A 69 21.27 -17.39 -18.12
C ALA A 69 21.08 -18.39 -16.95
N GLY A 70 20.04 -19.22 -17.05
CA GLY A 70 19.73 -20.23 -16.02
C GLY A 70 18.75 -19.80 -14.93
N GLN A 71 18.29 -18.55 -14.86
CA GLN A 71 17.30 -18.12 -13.87
C GLN A 71 15.91 -18.73 -14.13
N LYS A 72 15.29 -19.25 -13.07
CA LYS A 72 13.93 -19.84 -13.11
C LYS A 72 12.89 -18.75 -13.41
N LYS A 73 11.91 -19.09 -14.25
CA LYS A 73 10.75 -18.22 -14.53
C LYS A 73 9.87 -18.13 -13.29
N ILE A 74 9.54 -16.90 -12.86
CA ILE A 74 8.66 -16.66 -11.72
C ILE A 74 7.22 -16.87 -12.16
N SER A 75 6.48 -17.73 -11.43
CA SER A 75 5.06 -17.94 -11.66
C SER A 75 4.25 -16.75 -11.13
N PHE A 76 3.31 -16.24 -11.91
CA PHE A 76 2.40 -15.17 -11.50
C PHE A 76 1.58 -15.56 -10.26
N ALA A 77 1.05 -16.80 -10.21
CA ALA A 77 0.27 -17.29 -9.07
C ALA A 77 1.11 -17.37 -7.78
N TRP A 78 2.39 -17.73 -7.88
CA TRP A 78 3.30 -17.69 -6.73
C TRP A 78 3.57 -16.24 -6.30
N LEU A 79 3.82 -15.34 -7.26
CA LEU A 79 4.05 -13.92 -6.96
C LEU A 79 2.82 -13.28 -6.32
N TYR A 80 1.61 -13.67 -6.74
CA TYR A 80 0.36 -13.24 -6.13
C TYR A 80 0.31 -13.63 -4.64
N LYS A 81 0.66 -14.88 -4.29
CA LYS A 81 0.76 -15.30 -2.88
C LYS A 81 1.74 -14.44 -2.09
N VAL A 82 2.93 -14.20 -2.66
CA VAL A 82 3.96 -13.35 -2.02
C VAL A 82 3.47 -11.90 -1.86
N THR A 83 2.73 -11.39 -2.84
CA THR A 83 2.13 -10.04 -2.79
C THR A 83 1.14 -9.94 -1.64
N VAL A 84 0.16 -10.85 -1.56
CA VAL A 84 -0.85 -10.89 -0.48
C VAL A 84 -0.18 -11.06 0.89
N SER A 85 0.78 -11.96 1.01
CA SER A 85 1.55 -12.18 2.25
C SER A 85 2.33 -10.92 2.67
N GLY A 86 2.95 -10.23 1.72
CA GLY A 86 3.66 -8.98 1.99
C GLY A 86 2.72 -7.87 2.49
N PHE A 87 1.53 -7.73 1.90
CA PHE A 87 0.54 -6.78 2.39
C PHE A 87 0.04 -7.14 3.80
N ALA A 88 -0.19 -8.43 4.08
CA ALA A 88 -0.58 -8.88 5.41
C ALA A 88 0.47 -8.49 6.47
N LEU A 89 1.77 -8.66 6.16
CA LEU A 89 2.85 -8.24 7.04
C LEU A 89 2.94 -6.72 7.18
N ASN A 90 2.67 -5.96 6.13
CA ASN A 90 2.63 -4.49 6.21
C ASN A 90 1.49 -4.00 7.12
N TYR A 91 0.32 -4.64 7.09
CA TYR A 91 -0.75 -4.33 8.04
C TYR A 91 -0.36 -4.69 9.47
N ALA A 92 0.42 -5.76 9.65
CA ALA A 92 0.87 -6.23 10.96
C ALA A 92 2.04 -5.43 11.54
N THR A 93 2.74 -4.58 10.76
CA THR A 93 3.91 -3.84 11.25
C THR A 93 3.62 -2.37 11.50
N PRO A 94 4.18 -1.76 12.58
CA PRO A 94 4.20 -0.33 12.72
C PRO A 94 4.85 0.34 11.49
N ALA A 95 4.37 1.52 11.11
CA ALA A 95 4.82 2.27 9.94
C ALA A 95 4.55 1.62 8.55
N GLY A 96 3.71 0.57 8.49
CA GLY A 96 3.06 0.13 7.24
C GLY A 96 3.93 -0.45 6.12
N LEU A 97 5.26 -0.34 6.19
CA LEU A 97 6.20 -0.73 5.11
C LEU A 97 7.38 -1.57 5.61
N MET A 98 7.46 -1.89 6.90
CA MET A 98 8.67 -2.51 7.45
C MET A 98 8.64 -4.05 7.50
N GLY A 99 7.50 -4.69 7.31
CA GLY A 99 7.37 -6.15 7.38
C GLY A 99 7.29 -6.85 6.04
N GLY A 100 6.54 -6.29 5.11
CA GLY A 100 6.27 -6.91 3.82
C GLY A 100 7.42 -6.83 2.83
N GLU A 101 8.15 -5.72 2.79
CA GLU A 101 9.27 -5.54 1.85
C GLU A 101 10.44 -6.49 2.16
N PRO A 102 10.94 -6.60 3.40
CA PRO A 102 11.95 -7.61 3.73
C PRO A 102 11.49 -9.04 3.40
N TYR A 103 10.23 -9.37 3.69
CA TYR A 103 9.67 -10.66 3.34
C TYR A 103 9.68 -10.90 1.82
N ARG A 104 9.24 -9.93 1.01
CA ARG A 104 9.23 -10.01 -0.46
C ARG A 104 10.65 -10.19 -1.02
N ILE A 105 11.63 -9.43 -0.51
CA ILE A 105 13.05 -9.57 -0.89
C ILE A 105 13.54 -10.98 -0.57
N MET A 106 13.33 -11.46 0.66
CA MET A 106 13.77 -12.79 1.09
C MET A 106 13.09 -13.92 0.32
N ALA A 107 11.81 -13.77 -0.05
CA ALA A 107 11.08 -14.76 -0.84
C ALA A 107 11.60 -14.82 -2.27
N LEU A 108 11.92 -13.66 -2.87
CA LEU A 108 12.31 -13.53 -4.27
C LEU A 108 13.81 -13.80 -4.52
N SER A 109 14.69 -13.50 -3.55
CA SER A 109 16.14 -13.65 -3.67
C SER A 109 16.62 -15.01 -4.18
N PRO A 110 16.04 -16.17 -3.78
CA PRO A 110 16.46 -17.47 -4.30
C PRO A 110 16.20 -17.68 -5.81
N TYR A 111 15.36 -16.84 -6.41
CA TYR A 111 14.98 -16.96 -7.83
C TYR A 111 15.78 -16.04 -8.76
N ILE A 112 16.10 -14.82 -8.29
CA ILE A 112 16.72 -13.78 -9.13
C ILE A 112 17.94 -13.11 -8.52
N GLY A 113 18.41 -13.59 -7.36
CA GLY A 113 19.50 -12.98 -6.61
C GLY A 113 19.04 -11.85 -5.68
N PRO A 114 19.78 -11.57 -4.60
CA PRO A 114 19.38 -10.60 -3.57
C PRO A 114 19.33 -9.16 -4.08
N GLU A 115 20.24 -8.76 -4.95
CA GLU A 115 20.32 -7.39 -5.47
C GLU A 115 19.13 -7.06 -6.38
N ARG A 116 18.80 -7.96 -7.33
CA ARG A 116 17.65 -7.80 -8.21
C ARG A 116 16.32 -7.92 -7.45
N ALA A 117 16.26 -8.79 -6.45
CA ALA A 117 15.10 -8.88 -5.58
C ALA A 117 14.87 -7.55 -4.84
N SER A 118 15.92 -6.99 -4.25
CA SER A 118 15.87 -5.69 -3.54
C SER A 118 15.50 -4.55 -4.48
N SER A 119 16.14 -4.42 -5.64
CA SER A 119 15.82 -3.36 -6.59
C SER A 119 14.38 -3.45 -7.12
N SER A 120 13.86 -4.67 -7.39
CA SER A 120 12.49 -4.86 -7.85
C SER A 120 11.46 -4.50 -6.77
N VAL A 121 11.72 -4.85 -5.53
CA VAL A 121 10.82 -4.53 -4.40
C VAL A 121 10.84 -3.04 -4.09
N ILE A 122 12.02 -2.40 -4.10
CA ILE A 122 12.15 -0.95 -3.91
C ILE A 122 11.41 -0.21 -5.02
N LEU A 123 11.62 -0.61 -6.29
CA LEU A 123 10.95 0.03 -7.42
C LEU A 123 9.42 -0.17 -7.36
N TYR A 124 8.96 -1.36 -6.95
CA TYR A 124 7.54 -1.62 -6.73
C TYR A 124 6.97 -0.74 -5.62
N ALA A 125 7.64 -0.65 -4.46
CA ALA A 125 7.23 0.23 -3.37
C ALA A 125 7.20 1.71 -3.80
N MET A 126 8.16 2.13 -4.64
CA MET A 126 8.15 3.47 -5.24
C MET A 126 6.91 3.70 -6.10
N THR A 127 6.58 2.78 -7.01
CA THR A 127 5.38 2.93 -7.87
C THR A 127 4.11 2.97 -7.05
N HIS A 128 4.05 2.17 -5.98
CA HIS A 128 2.94 2.14 -5.03
C HIS A 128 2.77 3.48 -4.31
N ILE A 129 3.85 4.07 -3.76
CA ILE A 129 3.80 5.38 -3.10
C ILE A 129 3.53 6.50 -4.11
N PHE A 130 4.18 6.45 -5.28
CA PHE A 130 4.01 7.46 -6.34
C PHE A 130 2.58 7.53 -6.86
N SER A 131 1.89 6.38 -6.95
CA SER A 131 0.48 6.34 -7.35
C SER A 131 -0.45 7.00 -6.32
N HIS A 132 -0.09 7.09 -5.03
CA HIS A 132 -0.85 7.87 -4.04
C HIS A 132 -0.85 9.35 -4.36
N PHE A 133 0.31 9.94 -4.70
CA PHE A 133 0.38 11.36 -5.04
C PHE A 133 -0.47 11.70 -6.26
N TRP A 134 -0.48 10.84 -7.29
CA TRP A 134 -1.36 11.00 -8.44
C TRP A 134 -2.83 10.83 -8.07
N PHE A 135 -3.16 9.84 -7.25
CA PHE A 135 -4.53 9.61 -6.80
C PHE A 135 -5.09 10.82 -6.02
N TRP A 136 -4.31 11.35 -5.07
CA TRP A 136 -4.71 12.54 -4.31
C TRP A 136 -4.82 13.78 -5.20
N LEU A 137 -3.87 13.99 -6.11
CA LEU A 137 -3.91 15.12 -7.05
C LEU A 137 -5.13 15.05 -7.96
N LEU A 138 -5.44 13.89 -8.55
CA LEU A 138 -6.63 13.70 -9.38
C LEU A 138 -7.92 13.85 -8.57
N SER A 139 -7.92 13.44 -7.31
CA SER A 139 -9.08 13.61 -6.42
C SER A 139 -9.36 15.08 -6.10
N ILE A 140 -8.36 15.97 -6.11
CA ILE A 140 -8.57 17.42 -6.01
C ILE A 140 -9.43 17.90 -7.20
N PHE A 141 -9.14 17.47 -8.43
CA PHE A 141 -9.95 17.84 -9.59
C PHE A 141 -11.38 17.29 -9.50
N ILE A 142 -11.55 16.05 -9.01
CA ILE A 142 -12.88 15.46 -8.76
C ILE A 142 -13.64 16.33 -7.74
N PHE A 143 -12.98 16.76 -6.65
CA PHE A 143 -13.60 17.62 -5.65
C PHE A 143 -14.05 18.94 -6.24
N LEU A 144 -13.18 19.63 -7.01
CA LEU A 144 -13.48 20.92 -7.63
C LEU A 144 -14.66 20.84 -8.63
N LEU A 145 -14.87 19.69 -9.25
CA LEU A 145 -15.96 19.47 -10.22
C LEU A 145 -17.28 19.07 -9.55
N THR A 146 -17.23 18.49 -8.33
CA THR A 146 -18.41 17.83 -7.74
C THR A 146 -18.87 18.46 -6.42
N GLN A 147 -18.03 19.25 -5.75
CA GLN A 147 -18.31 19.78 -4.42
C GLN A 147 -18.21 21.31 -4.37
N PRO A 148 -19.00 21.96 -3.51
CA PRO A 148 -18.91 23.41 -3.32
C PRO A 148 -17.56 23.78 -2.68
N LEU A 149 -16.95 24.85 -3.19
CA LEU A 149 -15.66 25.33 -2.72
C LEU A 149 -15.86 26.54 -1.78
N ASN A 150 -15.37 26.41 -0.55
CA ASN A 150 -15.22 27.53 0.37
C ASN A 150 -13.73 27.89 0.55
N VAL A 151 -13.46 29.06 1.16
CA VAL A 151 -12.09 29.59 1.32
C VAL A 151 -11.18 28.64 2.09
N LEU A 152 -11.67 28.03 3.16
CA LEU A 152 -10.89 27.05 3.96
C LEU A 152 -10.54 25.82 3.12
N MET A 153 -11.52 25.28 2.41
CA MET A 153 -11.32 24.11 1.55
C MET A 153 -10.37 24.43 0.39
N ALA A 154 -10.47 25.60 -0.22
CA ALA A 154 -9.53 26.04 -1.25
C ALA A 154 -8.09 26.06 -0.73
N GLY A 155 -7.87 26.59 0.47
CA GLY A 155 -6.54 26.56 1.12
C GLY A 155 -6.01 25.15 1.38
N LEU A 156 -6.86 24.25 1.90
CA LEU A 156 -6.49 22.86 2.15
C LEU A 156 -6.17 22.11 0.85
N LEU A 157 -6.97 22.28 -0.19
CA LEU A 157 -6.72 21.67 -1.49
C LEU A 157 -5.46 22.21 -2.16
N ALA A 158 -5.19 23.53 -2.06
CA ALA A 158 -3.95 24.12 -2.56
C ALA A 158 -2.71 23.57 -1.83
N LEU A 159 -2.75 23.45 -0.51
CA LEU A 159 -1.67 22.85 0.29
C LEU A 159 -1.46 21.37 -0.09
N THR A 160 -2.54 20.59 -0.19
CA THR A 160 -2.48 19.19 -0.62
C THR A 160 -1.93 19.06 -2.04
N GLY A 161 -2.37 19.93 -2.97
CA GLY A 161 -1.87 19.96 -4.34
C GLY A 161 -0.37 20.28 -4.41
N ALA A 162 0.09 21.27 -3.65
CA ALA A 162 1.51 21.59 -3.54
C ALA A 162 2.31 20.42 -3.00
N PHE A 163 1.83 19.74 -1.93
CA PHE A 163 2.43 18.54 -1.37
C PHE A 163 2.51 17.42 -2.42
N CYS A 164 1.43 17.17 -3.17
CA CYS A 164 1.42 16.16 -4.22
C CYS A 164 2.42 16.47 -5.34
N LEU A 165 2.47 17.72 -5.82
CA LEU A 165 3.39 18.14 -6.87
C LEU A 165 4.85 18.02 -6.42
N LEU A 166 5.18 18.40 -5.18
CA LEU A 166 6.50 18.20 -4.59
C LEU A 166 6.87 16.71 -4.49
N GLY A 167 5.92 15.87 -4.07
CA GLY A 167 6.10 14.42 -4.03
C GLY A 167 6.37 13.84 -5.42
N ILE A 168 5.56 14.20 -6.40
CA ILE A 168 5.72 13.76 -7.80
C ILE A 168 7.09 14.19 -8.34
N TRP A 169 7.48 15.46 -8.14
CA TRP A 169 8.80 15.95 -8.54
C TRP A 169 9.95 15.18 -7.87
N PHE A 170 9.83 14.91 -6.56
CA PHE A 170 10.83 14.14 -5.80
C PHE A 170 11.02 12.74 -6.38
N PHE A 171 9.91 12.02 -6.66
CA PHE A 171 9.96 10.66 -7.21
C PHE A 171 10.51 10.63 -8.64
N ILE A 172 10.04 11.51 -9.54
CA ILE A 172 10.55 11.58 -10.91
C ILE A 172 12.06 11.91 -10.92
N SER A 173 12.46 12.85 -10.10
CA SER A 173 13.87 13.23 -9.96
C SER A 173 14.73 12.10 -9.36
N GLY A 174 14.18 11.37 -8.36
CA GLY A 174 14.83 10.21 -7.72
C GLY A 174 14.95 9.01 -8.65
N TYR A 175 13.91 8.72 -9.43
CA TYR A 175 13.90 7.63 -10.42
C TYR A 175 14.98 7.80 -11.49
N ARG A 176 15.32 9.06 -11.84
CA ARG A 176 16.37 9.36 -12.85
C ARG A 176 17.79 9.35 -12.27
N LYS A 177 17.97 9.72 -10.99
CA LYS A 177 19.26 10.01 -10.38
C LYS A 177 19.69 9.05 -9.26
N GLY A 178 18.93 7.99 -9.00
CA GLY A 178 19.10 7.10 -7.88
C GLY A 178 18.20 7.50 -6.69
N LEU A 179 17.41 6.56 -6.20
CA LEU A 179 16.45 6.81 -5.13
C LEU A 179 16.92 6.27 -3.78
N ALA A 180 17.56 5.09 -3.75
CA ALA A 180 17.97 4.46 -2.51
C ALA A 180 18.92 5.37 -1.71
N ASN A 181 19.97 5.87 -2.36
CA ASN A 181 20.88 6.84 -1.78
C ASN A 181 20.21 8.15 -1.38
N ARG A 182 19.26 8.63 -2.18
CA ARG A 182 18.55 9.89 -1.90
C ARG A 182 17.64 9.80 -0.68
N VAL A 183 16.88 8.69 -0.57
CA VAL A 183 16.04 8.43 0.61
C VAL A 183 16.90 8.29 1.86
N MET A 184 17.99 7.54 1.78
CA MET A 184 18.90 7.36 2.92
C MET A 184 19.56 8.67 3.34
N LYS A 185 19.99 9.51 2.39
CA LYS A 185 20.48 10.86 2.68
C LYS A 185 19.42 11.73 3.34
N PHE A 186 18.18 11.69 2.85
CA PHE A 186 17.07 12.43 3.45
C PHE A 186 16.82 11.98 4.90
N LEU A 187 16.80 10.66 5.17
CA LEU A 187 16.71 10.12 6.54
C LEU A 187 17.86 10.57 7.44
N GLY A 188 19.07 10.72 6.88
CA GLY A 188 20.22 11.26 7.58
C GLY A 188 20.10 12.73 8.01
N HIS A 189 19.16 13.51 7.46
CA HIS A 189 18.86 14.87 7.89
C HIS A 189 17.87 14.95 9.05
N ILE A 190 17.14 13.84 9.34
CA ILE A 190 16.19 13.78 10.46
C ILE A 190 16.98 13.49 11.75
N PRO A 191 16.95 14.38 12.77
CA PRO A 191 17.80 14.26 13.96
C PRO A 191 17.66 12.90 14.69
N LEU A 192 16.45 12.35 14.74
CA LEU A 192 16.16 11.08 15.41
C LEU A 192 16.73 9.86 14.65
N LEU A 193 16.76 9.92 13.32
CA LEU A 193 17.19 8.82 12.44
C LEU A 193 18.65 8.94 12.01
N LYS A 194 19.25 10.11 12.13
CA LYS A 194 20.65 10.40 11.71
C LYS A 194 21.65 9.42 12.30
N ARG A 195 21.53 9.11 13.59
CA ARG A 195 22.46 8.21 14.30
C ARG A 195 22.48 6.79 13.73
N TRP A 196 21.38 6.38 13.12
CA TRP A 196 21.26 5.05 12.52
C TRP A 196 21.48 5.08 11.01
N ALA A 197 20.95 6.08 10.31
CA ALA A 197 21.00 6.17 8.86
C ALA A 197 22.40 6.40 8.30
N LEU A 198 23.22 7.25 8.93
CA LEU A 198 24.59 7.55 8.44
C LEU A 198 25.53 6.34 8.50
N PRO A 199 25.65 5.61 9.63
CA PRO A 199 26.49 4.40 9.68
C PRO A 199 25.99 3.32 8.72
N PHE A 200 24.67 3.20 8.54
CA PHE A 200 24.09 2.24 7.60
C PHE A 200 24.46 2.58 6.15
N VAL A 201 24.37 3.85 5.75
CA VAL A 201 24.76 4.30 4.40
C VAL A 201 26.25 4.02 4.14
N GLU A 202 27.12 4.30 5.10
CA GLU A 202 28.56 4.06 4.95
C GLU A 202 28.88 2.56 4.83
N SER A 203 28.26 1.72 5.67
CA SER A 203 28.53 0.28 5.66
C SER A 203 27.91 -0.48 4.46
N HIS A 204 26.89 0.10 3.79
CA HIS A 204 26.17 -0.55 2.69
C HIS A 204 26.21 0.28 1.38
N ARG A 205 27.19 1.17 1.26
CA ARG A 205 27.30 2.11 0.14
C ARG A 205 27.32 1.43 -1.22
N GLU A 206 28.14 0.40 -1.40
CA GLU A 206 28.23 -0.37 -2.66
C GLU A 206 26.92 -1.02 -3.03
N GLN A 207 26.21 -1.59 -2.05
CA GLN A 207 24.89 -2.21 -2.26
C GLN A 207 23.82 -1.19 -2.65
N LEU A 208 23.80 -0.02 -2.00
CA LEU A 208 22.89 1.08 -2.34
C LEU A 208 23.18 1.61 -3.75
N ASP A 209 24.45 1.78 -4.10
CA ASP A 209 24.84 2.23 -5.44
C ASP A 209 24.46 1.20 -6.52
N THR A 210 24.63 -0.10 -6.25
CA THR A 210 24.20 -1.18 -7.15
C THR A 210 22.68 -1.17 -7.36
N ILE A 211 21.90 -1.01 -6.28
CA ILE A 211 20.44 -0.91 -6.36
C ILE A 211 20.02 0.30 -7.19
N ASP A 212 20.63 1.47 -6.95
CA ASP A 212 20.35 2.70 -7.70
C ASP A 212 20.71 2.57 -9.19
N GLN A 213 21.85 1.93 -9.51
CA GLN A 213 22.24 1.62 -10.88
C GLN A 213 21.25 0.69 -11.58
N GLN A 214 20.75 -0.35 -10.89
CA GLN A 214 19.73 -1.25 -11.43
C GLN A 214 18.40 -0.53 -11.70
N ILE A 215 17.95 0.35 -10.82
CA ILE A 215 16.76 1.18 -11.02
C ILE A 215 16.96 2.14 -12.19
N ALA A 216 18.11 2.80 -12.28
CA ALA A 216 18.43 3.73 -13.36
C ALA A 216 18.57 3.02 -14.72
N SER A 217 19.18 1.82 -14.74
CA SER A 217 19.29 1.01 -15.97
C SER A 217 17.91 0.59 -16.49
N LEU A 218 16.99 0.23 -15.61
CA LEU A 218 15.62 -0.09 -15.96
C LEU A 218 14.90 1.11 -16.63
N HIS A 219 15.12 2.32 -16.09
CA HIS A 219 14.59 3.54 -16.68
C HIS A 219 15.09 3.76 -18.11
N LYS A 220 16.38 3.56 -18.35
CA LYS A 220 17.00 3.74 -19.67
C LYS A 220 16.54 2.67 -20.68
N GLN A 221 16.44 1.41 -20.24
CA GLN A 221 16.13 0.27 -21.10
C GLN A 221 14.63 0.14 -21.39
N ASN A 222 13.77 0.40 -20.41
CA ASN A 222 12.33 0.22 -20.56
C ASN A 222 11.51 1.25 -19.75
N PRO A 223 11.46 2.51 -20.19
CA PRO A 223 10.73 3.57 -19.48
C PRO A 223 9.22 3.30 -19.40
N LYS A 224 8.66 2.53 -20.33
CA LYS A 224 7.24 2.14 -20.34
C LYS A 224 6.86 1.27 -19.16
N THR A 225 7.78 0.48 -18.63
CA THR A 225 7.54 -0.40 -17.47
C THR A 225 7.12 0.39 -16.23
N PHE A 226 7.85 1.47 -15.93
CA PHE A 226 7.50 2.31 -14.78
C PHE A 226 6.12 2.94 -14.93
N ILE A 227 5.83 3.52 -16.11
CA ILE A 227 4.53 4.13 -16.41
C ILE A 227 3.41 3.08 -16.29
N SER A 228 3.59 1.90 -16.87
CA SER A 228 2.60 0.82 -16.80
C SER A 228 2.36 0.33 -15.37
N ALA A 229 3.43 0.22 -14.55
CA ALA A 229 3.30 -0.15 -13.15
C ALA A 229 2.54 0.92 -12.34
N VAL A 230 2.86 2.21 -12.58
CA VAL A 230 2.14 3.32 -11.93
C VAL A 230 0.66 3.36 -12.35
N LEU A 231 0.36 3.12 -13.63
CA LEU A 231 -1.03 3.09 -14.12
C LEU A 231 -1.81 1.92 -13.51
N LEU A 232 -1.20 0.74 -13.37
CA LEU A 232 -1.83 -0.40 -12.69
C LEU A 232 -2.12 -0.09 -11.21
N GLU A 233 -1.16 0.48 -10.49
CA GLU A 233 -1.34 0.90 -9.10
C GLU A 233 -2.41 2.00 -8.95
N LEU A 234 -2.43 2.97 -9.87
CA LEU A 234 -3.43 4.04 -9.88
C LEU A 234 -4.84 3.49 -10.19
N SER A 235 -4.95 2.58 -11.16
CA SER A 235 -6.20 1.88 -11.47
C SER A 235 -6.70 1.07 -10.27
N CYS A 236 -5.79 0.38 -9.57
CA CYS A 236 -6.10 -0.31 -8.33
C CYS A 236 -6.73 0.63 -7.30
N ARG A 237 -6.20 1.86 -7.12
CA ARG A 237 -6.72 2.83 -6.16
C ARG A 237 -8.12 3.33 -6.53
N PHE A 238 -8.35 3.68 -7.78
CA PHE A 238 -9.70 4.06 -8.21
C PHE A 238 -10.68 2.90 -8.06
N THR A 239 -10.27 1.68 -8.43
CA THR A 239 -11.11 0.49 -8.27
C THR A 239 -11.36 0.17 -6.81
N SER A 240 -10.42 0.44 -5.90
CA SER A 240 -10.62 0.21 -4.45
C SER A 240 -11.68 1.15 -3.84
N ALA A 241 -12.05 2.26 -4.49
CA ALA A 241 -13.20 3.07 -4.06
C ALA A 241 -14.53 2.32 -4.16
N LEU A 242 -14.60 1.24 -4.97
CA LEU A 242 -15.75 0.33 -4.99
C LEU A 242 -15.99 -0.35 -3.64
N GLU A 243 -14.96 -0.52 -2.81
CA GLU A 243 -15.13 -1.01 -1.44
C GLU A 243 -16.07 -0.10 -0.65
N ILE A 244 -15.79 1.19 -0.63
CA ILE A 244 -16.61 2.19 0.07
C ILE A 244 -18.00 2.27 -0.58
N TYR A 245 -18.05 2.21 -1.91
CA TYR A 245 -19.31 2.22 -2.65
C TYR A 245 -20.21 1.04 -2.27
N PHE A 246 -19.71 -0.19 -2.25
CA PHE A 246 -20.45 -1.38 -1.84
C PHE A 246 -20.90 -1.32 -0.38
N ILE A 247 -20.07 -0.78 0.50
CA ILE A 247 -20.44 -0.60 1.91
C ILE A 247 -21.55 0.45 2.04
N LEU A 248 -21.46 1.58 1.34
CA LEU A 248 -22.46 2.62 1.41
C LEU A 248 -23.79 2.22 0.76
N LEU A 249 -23.79 1.33 -0.26
CA LEU A 249 -25.03 0.80 -0.85
C LEU A 249 -25.90 0.05 0.18
N VAL A 250 -25.31 -0.46 1.27
CA VAL A 250 -26.06 -1.07 2.38
C VAL A 250 -26.94 -0.04 3.10
N LEU A 251 -26.43 1.19 3.24
CA LEU A 251 -27.08 2.27 4.02
C LEU A 251 -27.88 3.22 3.13
N MET A 252 -27.44 3.42 1.89
CA MET A 252 -27.99 4.41 0.97
C MET A 252 -27.95 3.87 -0.48
N PRO A 253 -29.12 3.46 -1.04
CA PRO A 253 -29.16 2.89 -2.40
C PRO A 253 -28.68 3.83 -3.51
N GLN A 254 -28.62 5.13 -3.25
CA GLN A 254 -28.16 6.16 -4.21
C GLN A 254 -26.74 6.66 -3.87
N ALA A 255 -25.85 5.77 -3.41
CA ALA A 255 -24.46 6.13 -3.16
C ALA A 255 -23.79 6.64 -4.46
N ASN A 256 -22.99 7.73 -4.33
CA ASN A 256 -22.30 8.31 -5.47
C ASN A 256 -20.83 7.81 -5.48
N PHE A 257 -20.42 7.18 -6.58
CA PHE A 257 -19.08 6.62 -6.71
C PHE A 257 -17.97 7.69 -6.60
N LEU A 258 -18.18 8.91 -7.16
CA LEU A 258 -17.18 9.99 -7.05
C LEU A 258 -17.00 10.45 -5.60
N GLN A 259 -18.09 10.47 -4.80
CA GLN A 259 -17.96 10.72 -3.36
C GLN A 259 -17.16 9.61 -2.67
N CYS A 260 -17.34 8.35 -3.06
CA CYS A 260 -16.54 7.24 -2.52
C CYS A 260 -15.05 7.38 -2.86
N VAL A 261 -14.70 7.85 -4.06
CA VAL A 261 -13.32 8.19 -4.42
C VAL A 261 -12.77 9.30 -3.51
N LEU A 262 -13.54 10.36 -3.24
CA LEU A 262 -13.14 11.45 -2.36
C LEU A 262 -12.97 10.99 -0.91
N ILE A 263 -13.88 10.14 -0.39
CA ILE A 263 -13.76 9.54 0.94
C ILE A 263 -12.45 8.74 1.04
N LEU A 264 -12.17 7.88 0.05
CA LEU A 264 -10.95 7.10 0.02
C LEU A 264 -9.70 7.96 -0.07
N ALA A 265 -9.70 8.99 -0.92
CA ALA A 265 -8.58 9.90 -1.10
C ALA A 265 -8.24 10.64 0.20
N PHE A 266 -9.24 11.24 0.85
CA PHE A 266 -9.05 11.93 2.12
C PHE A 266 -8.58 10.97 3.21
N THR A 267 -9.25 9.83 3.36
CA THR A 267 -8.90 8.84 4.39
C THR A 267 -7.50 8.30 4.19
N SER A 268 -7.10 7.98 2.94
CA SER A 268 -5.76 7.49 2.65
C SER A 268 -4.69 8.56 2.85
N LEU A 269 -4.94 9.82 2.49
CA LEU A 269 -4.03 10.94 2.76
C LEU A 269 -3.83 11.11 4.27
N PHE A 270 -4.93 11.16 5.03
CA PHE A 270 -4.90 11.35 6.47
C PHE A 270 -4.18 10.19 7.18
N ALA A 271 -4.49 8.93 6.79
CA ALA A 271 -3.82 7.76 7.32
C ALA A 271 -2.31 7.71 6.99
N ASN A 272 -1.92 8.15 5.78
CA ASN A 272 -0.51 8.22 5.41
C ASN A 272 0.25 9.35 6.11
N LEU A 273 -0.40 10.47 6.44
CA LEU A 273 0.21 11.51 7.28
C LEU A 273 0.44 11.03 8.72
N LEU A 274 -0.42 10.13 9.21
CA LEU A 274 -0.34 9.51 10.54
C LEU A 274 0.35 8.14 10.51
N PHE A 275 1.23 7.88 9.56
CA PHE A 275 1.90 6.57 9.34
C PHE A 275 2.66 6.06 10.58
N PHE A 276 3.06 6.94 11.49
CA PHE A 276 3.76 6.62 12.73
C PHE A 276 2.85 5.99 13.81
N ILE A 277 1.54 6.05 13.65
CA ILE A 277 0.59 5.42 14.57
C ILE A 277 0.56 3.92 14.27
N PRO A 278 0.88 3.05 15.26
CA PRO A 278 0.81 1.61 15.06
C PRO A 278 -0.57 1.16 14.58
N LEU A 279 -0.61 0.28 13.58
CA LEU A 279 -1.84 -0.25 12.97
C LEU A 279 -2.76 0.83 12.37
N GLN A 280 -2.30 2.08 12.30
CA GLN A 280 -3.09 3.26 11.92
C GLN A 280 -4.42 3.40 12.70
N LEU A 281 -4.42 2.91 13.97
CA LEU A 281 -5.59 2.95 14.84
C LEU A 281 -6.02 4.39 15.09
N GLY A 282 -7.31 4.66 14.92
CA GLY A 282 -7.88 6.00 15.03
C GLY A 282 -7.66 6.90 13.80
N GLY A 283 -6.53 6.76 13.09
CA GLY A 283 -6.22 7.59 11.92
C GLY A 283 -7.13 7.29 10.74
N ARG A 284 -7.34 6.03 10.42
CA ARG A 284 -8.24 5.63 9.31
C ARG A 284 -9.71 5.81 9.68
N GLU A 285 -10.08 5.40 10.89
CA GLU A 285 -11.42 5.58 11.42
C GLU A 285 -11.81 7.05 11.47
N GLY A 286 -10.92 7.90 11.96
CA GLY A 286 -11.09 9.36 11.92
C GLY A 286 -11.18 9.91 10.50
N GLY A 287 -10.37 9.40 9.58
CA GLY A 287 -10.42 9.76 8.16
C GLY A 287 -11.77 9.44 7.52
N PHE A 288 -12.33 8.25 7.73
CA PHE A 288 -13.68 7.90 7.25
C PHE A 288 -14.76 8.77 7.87
N LEU A 289 -14.69 8.97 9.19
CA LEU A 289 -15.65 9.81 9.90
C LEU A 289 -15.66 11.26 9.38
N MET A 290 -14.48 11.87 9.27
CA MET A 290 -14.34 13.25 8.82
C MET A 290 -14.75 13.42 7.36
N SER A 291 -14.34 12.51 6.47
CA SER A 291 -14.64 12.60 5.04
C SER A 291 -16.12 12.40 4.73
N THR A 292 -16.80 11.44 5.38
CA THR A 292 -18.24 11.24 5.20
C THR A 292 -19.03 12.44 5.69
N THR A 293 -18.70 12.97 6.87
CA THR A 293 -19.34 14.17 7.43
C THR A 293 -19.11 15.39 6.54
N ALA A 294 -17.88 15.60 6.04
CA ALA A 294 -17.55 16.73 5.17
C ALA A 294 -18.29 16.70 3.82
N LEU A 295 -18.65 15.50 3.34
CA LEU A 295 -19.43 15.29 2.10
C LEU A 295 -20.95 15.25 2.33
N GLY A 296 -21.44 15.61 3.54
CA GLY A 296 -22.86 15.61 3.87
C GLY A 296 -23.47 14.23 4.06
N ILE A 297 -22.64 13.19 4.20
CA ILE A 297 -23.05 11.84 4.57
C ILE A 297 -23.03 11.75 6.10
N SER A 298 -23.84 10.84 6.69
CA SER A 298 -23.94 10.74 8.13
C SER A 298 -22.63 10.24 8.80
N THR A 299 -22.35 10.71 9.99
CA THR A 299 -21.26 10.23 10.86
C THR A 299 -21.33 8.71 11.09
N SER A 300 -22.56 8.18 11.27
CA SER A 300 -22.79 6.73 11.42
C SER A 300 -22.36 5.94 10.20
N ALA A 301 -22.52 6.47 9.00
CA ALA A 301 -22.01 5.84 7.77
C ALA A 301 -20.48 5.75 7.78
N GLY A 302 -19.79 6.79 8.22
CA GLY A 302 -18.32 6.77 8.36
C GLY A 302 -17.83 5.69 9.34
N ILE A 303 -18.50 5.57 10.49
CA ILE A 303 -18.20 4.53 11.49
C ILE A 303 -18.46 3.12 10.88
N PHE A 304 -19.57 2.95 10.16
CA PHE A 304 -19.90 1.69 9.52
C PHE A 304 -18.87 1.30 8.44
N VAL A 305 -18.47 2.24 7.59
CA VAL A 305 -17.40 2.02 6.59
C VAL A 305 -16.12 1.61 7.29
N ALA A 306 -15.69 2.32 8.33
CA ALA A 306 -14.48 2.01 9.08
C ALA A 306 -14.50 0.58 9.65
N LEU A 307 -15.63 0.17 10.24
CA LEU A 307 -15.81 -1.17 10.80
C LEU A 307 -15.68 -2.27 9.72
N ILE A 308 -16.42 -2.16 8.62
CA ILE A 308 -16.42 -3.16 7.56
C ILE A 308 -15.05 -3.26 6.87
N VAL A 309 -14.38 -2.13 6.63
CA VAL A 309 -13.01 -2.09 6.13
C VAL A 309 -12.05 -2.81 7.08
N ARG A 310 -12.17 -2.59 8.38
CA ARG A 310 -11.33 -3.26 9.39
C ARG A 310 -11.54 -4.77 9.40
N LEU A 311 -12.78 -5.24 9.32
CA LEU A 311 -13.09 -6.68 9.27
C LEU A 311 -12.50 -7.34 8.02
N ARG A 312 -12.62 -6.69 6.87
CA ARG A 312 -12.00 -7.16 5.63
C ARG A 312 -10.47 -7.22 5.77
N GLU A 313 -9.83 -6.22 6.38
CA GLU A 313 -8.38 -6.22 6.61
C GLU A 313 -7.93 -7.40 7.46
N LEU A 314 -8.67 -7.73 8.53
CA LEU A 314 -8.37 -8.88 9.37
C LEU A 314 -8.43 -10.20 8.58
N ILE A 315 -9.45 -10.38 7.73
CA ILE A 315 -9.58 -11.57 6.88
C ILE A 315 -8.37 -11.70 5.96
N TRP A 316 -8.03 -10.65 5.22
CA TRP A 316 -6.90 -10.70 4.28
C TRP A 316 -5.55 -10.79 4.96
N THR A 317 -5.39 -10.20 6.15
CA THR A 317 -4.18 -10.39 6.98
C THR A 317 -4.06 -11.85 7.41
N GLY A 318 -5.13 -12.46 7.91
CA GLY A 318 -5.15 -13.87 8.26
C GLY A 318 -4.82 -14.78 7.09
N LEU A 319 -5.46 -14.55 5.93
CA LEU A 319 -5.19 -15.30 4.70
C LEU A 319 -3.73 -15.15 4.24
N GLY A 320 -3.19 -13.92 4.24
CA GLY A 320 -1.81 -13.67 3.85
C GLY A 320 -0.79 -14.34 4.77
N LEU A 321 -1.04 -14.36 6.09
CA LEU A 321 -0.21 -15.07 7.05
C LEU A 321 -0.26 -16.59 6.85
N LEU A 322 -1.45 -17.15 6.57
CA LEU A 322 -1.58 -18.56 6.22
C LEU A 322 -0.81 -18.91 4.94
N LEU A 323 -0.83 -18.04 3.93
CA LEU A 323 -0.06 -18.23 2.70
C LEU A 323 1.45 -18.26 2.98
N ILE A 324 1.97 -17.49 3.94
CA ILE A 324 3.38 -17.58 4.39
C ILE A 324 3.67 -18.98 4.95
N LYS A 325 2.82 -19.48 5.82
CA LYS A 325 3.00 -20.77 6.50
C LYS A 325 3.04 -21.94 5.52
N PHE A 326 2.15 -21.92 4.52
CA PHE A 326 1.97 -23.00 3.56
C PHE A 326 2.77 -22.82 2.27
N ASP A 327 3.64 -21.82 2.17
CA ASP A 327 4.52 -21.65 1.00
C ASP A 327 5.57 -22.77 1.01
N LYS A 328 5.23 -23.87 0.31
CA LYS A 328 6.16 -24.96 0.04
C LYS A 328 7.10 -24.47 -1.06
N GLN A 329 8.33 -24.11 -0.70
CA GLN A 329 9.38 -23.97 -1.71
C GLN A 329 9.47 -25.29 -2.47
N LYS A 330 9.07 -25.26 -3.76
CA LYS A 330 9.47 -26.34 -4.67
C LYS A 330 10.99 -26.27 -4.76
N LYS A 331 11.64 -27.31 -4.21
CA LYS A 331 13.08 -27.55 -4.34
C LYS A 331 13.48 -27.62 -5.81
#